data_c0db5ab8da645e3c8a46bdc2e698a31f
#
_entry.id   c0db5ab8da645e3c8a46bdc2e698a31f
#
_cell.length_a   1.000
_cell.length_b   1.000
_cell.length_c   1.000
_cell.angle_alpha   90.00
_cell.angle_beta   90.00
_cell.angle_gamma   90.00
#
_symmetry.space_group_name_H-M   'P 1'
#
loop_
_entity.id
_entity.type
_entity.pdbx_description
1 polymer ?
#
loop_
_entity_poly.entity_id
_entity_poly.type
_entity_poly.pdbx_seq_one_letter_code
_entity_poly.pdbx_strand_id
1 'polypeptide(L)'
;MHPEICKLDLHHEHEKGIRAIGFIFNLDPHFKGGSHWVGLYIDLKDIEQPFVGYSDSYGMKPPALIARLMRFIRLQTPKATLGYNARKFQNSNTECGMYSMYFIICMIAGIPFQQYVKEVVPDTFMLELRKVLFTS
;
A
#
# COMPACT_ATOMS: atom_id res chain seq x y z
N MET A 1 -10.80 9.40 -7.87
CA MET A 1 -10.76 7.98 -7.48
C MET A 1 -11.39 7.16 -8.60
N HIS A 2 -10.77 6.04 -8.92
CA HIS A 2 -11.28 5.18 -9.98
C HIS A 2 -12.68 4.65 -9.63
N PRO A 3 -13.65 4.66 -10.57
CA PRO A 3 -15.03 4.23 -10.26
C PRO A 3 -15.15 2.82 -9.69
N GLU A 4 -14.28 1.89 -10.10
CA GLU A 4 -14.30 0.52 -9.59
C GLU A 4 -13.95 0.45 -8.10
N ILE A 5 -13.07 1.35 -7.63
CA ILE A 5 -12.69 1.39 -6.22
C ILE A 5 -13.88 1.84 -5.36
N CYS A 6 -14.70 2.76 -5.88
CA CYS A 6 -15.90 3.24 -5.18
C CYS A 6 -16.96 2.15 -5.02
N LYS A 7 -16.87 1.08 -5.81
CA LYS A 7 -17.80 -0.06 -5.75
C LYS A 7 -17.22 -1.25 -5.01
N LEU A 8 -16.08 -1.08 -4.34
CA LEU A 8 -15.42 -2.16 -3.63
C LEU A 8 -16.30 -2.68 -2.48
N ASP A 9 -16.63 -3.96 -2.53
CA ASP A 9 -17.42 -4.65 -1.51
C ASP A 9 -16.56 -5.78 -0.95
N LEU A 10 -16.02 -5.58 0.24
CA LEU A 10 -15.06 -6.51 0.83
C LEU A 10 -15.68 -7.86 1.17
N HIS A 11 -16.93 -7.88 1.63
CA HIS A 11 -17.62 -9.14 1.93
C HIS A 11 -17.82 -9.95 0.66
N HIS A 12 -18.20 -9.29 -0.42
CA HIS A 12 -18.38 -9.95 -1.72
C HIS A 12 -17.07 -10.51 -2.24
N GLU A 13 -15.99 -9.73 -2.15
CA GLU A 13 -14.66 -10.18 -2.57
C GLU A 13 -14.20 -11.40 -1.76
N HIS A 14 -14.44 -11.36 -0.44
CA HIS A 14 -14.10 -12.48 0.44
C HIS A 14 -14.91 -13.73 0.07
N GLU A 15 -16.20 -13.59 -0.24
CA GLU A 15 -17.05 -14.71 -0.67
C GLU A 15 -16.54 -15.35 -1.95
N LYS A 16 -15.95 -14.58 -2.85
CA LYS A 16 -15.36 -15.09 -4.08
C LYS A 16 -14.03 -15.82 -3.87
N GLY A 17 -13.52 -15.84 -2.63
CA GLY A 17 -12.27 -16.49 -2.30
C GLY A 17 -11.06 -15.57 -2.25
N ILE A 18 -11.24 -14.25 -2.44
CA ILE A 18 -10.15 -13.29 -2.38
C ILE A 18 -9.76 -13.05 -0.93
N ARG A 19 -8.46 -13.15 -0.62
CA ARG A 19 -7.93 -13.01 0.74
C ARG A 19 -6.95 -11.85 0.87
N ALA A 20 -6.60 -11.18 -0.24
CA ALA A 20 -5.74 -10.02 -0.23
C ALA A 20 -6.02 -9.15 -1.45
N ILE A 21 -5.98 -7.83 -1.26
CA ILE A 21 -6.12 -6.86 -2.37
C ILE A 21 -5.01 -5.84 -2.21
N GLY A 22 -4.21 -5.67 -3.26
CA GLY A 22 -3.14 -4.67 -3.28
C GLY A 22 -3.42 -3.60 -4.31
N PHE A 23 -3.11 -2.35 -3.96
CA PHE A 23 -3.23 -1.21 -4.86
C PHE A 23 -1.92 -0.45 -4.89
N ILE A 24 -1.54 0.02 -6.07
CA ILE A 24 -0.45 0.98 -6.23
C ILE A 24 -1.06 2.22 -6.86
N PHE A 25 -0.94 3.35 -6.16
CA PHE A 25 -1.51 4.62 -6.60
C PHE A 25 -0.40 5.57 -7.04
N ASN A 26 -0.66 6.28 -8.12
CA ASN A 26 0.16 7.42 -8.53
C ASN A 26 -0.50 8.69 -7.99
N LEU A 27 0.19 9.38 -7.09
CA LEU A 27 -0.31 10.61 -6.46
C LEU A 27 0.09 11.86 -7.22
N ASP A 28 0.27 11.83 -8.48
CA ASP A 28 0.66 12.92 -9.36
C ASP A 28 0.51 14.33 -8.73
N PRO A 29 1.50 14.79 -7.93
CA PRO A 29 1.40 16.10 -7.31
C PRO A 29 1.68 17.19 -8.35
N HIS A 30 0.68 18.01 -8.62
CA HIS A 30 0.71 19.05 -9.64
C HIS A 30 1.85 20.07 -9.49
N PHE A 31 2.48 20.12 -8.31
CA PHE A 31 3.47 21.16 -8.02
C PHE A 31 4.91 20.64 -7.93
N LYS A 32 5.15 19.36 -8.13
CA LYS A 32 6.50 18.80 -7.96
C LYS A 32 7.06 18.10 -9.19
N GLY A 33 6.55 18.37 -10.35
CA GLY A 33 7.15 17.91 -11.61
C GLY A 33 7.52 16.42 -11.67
N GLY A 34 6.80 15.56 -10.98
CA GLY A 34 7.05 14.13 -11.01
C GLY A 34 5.99 13.34 -10.29
N SER A 35 5.88 12.05 -10.65
CA SER A 35 4.91 11.13 -10.05
C SER A 35 5.43 10.61 -8.72
N HIS A 36 4.54 10.50 -7.73
CA HIS A 36 4.82 9.83 -6.47
C HIS A 36 3.90 8.63 -6.31
N TRP A 37 4.50 7.44 -6.15
CA TRP A 37 3.77 6.19 -6.06
C TRP A 37 3.69 5.71 -4.62
N VAL A 38 2.52 5.21 -4.22
CA VAL A 38 2.28 4.68 -2.87
C VAL A 38 1.54 3.36 -2.97
N GLY A 39 1.58 2.56 -1.90
CA GLY A 39 0.93 1.26 -1.84
C GLY A 39 -0.15 1.19 -0.77
N LEU A 40 -1.21 0.45 -1.07
CA LEU A 40 -2.27 0.12 -0.11
C LEU A 40 -2.53 -1.37 -0.19
N TYR A 41 -2.59 -2.03 0.96
CA TYR A 41 -2.81 -3.47 1.03
C TYR A 41 -3.95 -3.77 2.00
N ILE A 42 -4.88 -4.62 1.57
CA ILE A 42 -6.01 -5.06 2.38
C ILE A 42 -5.87 -6.56 2.59
N ASP A 43 -5.73 -6.97 3.85
CA ASP A 43 -5.68 -8.38 4.23
C ASP A 43 -7.09 -8.81 4.66
N LEU A 44 -7.69 -9.72 3.89
CA LEU A 44 -9.04 -10.22 4.11
C LEU A 44 -9.07 -11.65 4.67
N LYS A 45 -7.97 -12.14 5.22
CA LYS A 45 -7.96 -13.49 5.79
C LYS A 45 -9.01 -13.65 6.89
N ASP A 46 -9.17 -12.63 7.72
CA ASP A 46 -10.26 -12.54 8.69
C ASP A 46 -11.17 -11.39 8.28
N ILE A 47 -12.31 -11.70 7.64
CA ILE A 47 -13.22 -10.67 7.14
C ILE A 47 -13.86 -9.85 8.25
N GLU A 48 -13.93 -10.38 9.46
CA GLU A 48 -14.46 -9.63 10.60
C GLU A 48 -13.49 -8.58 11.10
N GLN A 49 -12.18 -8.83 10.95
CA GLN A 49 -11.12 -7.94 11.41
C GLN A 49 -10.03 -7.82 10.35
N PRO A 50 -10.33 -7.24 9.17
CA PRO A 50 -9.32 -7.10 8.14
C PRO A 50 -8.26 -6.08 8.55
N PHE A 51 -7.08 -6.20 7.96
CA PHE A 51 -6.02 -5.23 8.13
C PHE A 51 -5.86 -4.42 6.85
N VAL A 52 -5.70 -3.09 7.00
CA VAL A 52 -5.47 -2.18 5.88
C VAL A 52 -4.18 -1.42 6.15
N GLY A 53 -3.16 -1.67 5.35
CA GLY A 53 -1.87 -1.01 5.49
C GLY A 53 -1.59 -0.09 4.31
N TYR A 54 -1.12 1.11 4.62
CA TYR A 54 -0.70 2.11 3.63
C TYR A 54 0.79 2.33 3.76
N SER A 55 1.50 2.38 2.65
CA SER A 55 2.93 2.62 2.65
C SER A 55 3.31 3.72 1.66
N ASP A 56 3.92 4.77 2.19
CA ASP A 56 4.54 5.87 1.45
C ASP A 56 6.02 5.89 1.82
N SER A 57 6.90 5.72 0.84
CA SER A 57 8.34 5.65 1.09
C SER A 57 8.92 6.90 1.76
N TYR A 58 8.22 8.03 1.68
CA TYR A 58 8.59 9.23 2.43
C TYR A 58 8.01 9.29 3.84
N GLY A 59 7.21 8.28 4.22
CA GLY A 59 6.64 8.19 5.56
C GLY A 59 5.49 9.14 5.84
N MET A 60 4.92 9.74 4.83
CA MET A 60 3.80 10.66 4.99
C MET A 60 2.49 9.89 5.18
N LYS A 61 1.56 10.49 5.94
CA LYS A 61 0.24 9.89 6.14
C LYS A 61 -0.57 9.88 4.83
N PRO A 62 -1.59 9.01 4.73
CA PRO A 62 -2.40 8.94 3.52
C PRO A 62 -3.04 10.28 3.16
N PRO A 63 -3.01 10.68 1.87
CA PRO A 63 -3.72 11.87 1.43
C PRO A 63 -5.24 11.69 1.55
N ALA A 64 -5.98 12.80 1.45
CA ALA A 64 -7.41 12.82 1.73
C ALA A 64 -8.21 11.76 0.97
N LEU A 65 -7.93 11.54 -0.30
CA LEU A 65 -8.67 10.55 -1.10
C LEU A 65 -8.44 9.13 -0.61
N ILE A 66 -7.18 8.78 -0.29
CA ILE A 66 -6.86 7.45 0.22
C ILE A 66 -7.39 7.28 1.64
N ALA A 67 -7.30 8.32 2.46
CA ALA A 67 -7.88 8.30 3.80
C ALA A 67 -9.39 8.06 3.76
N ARG A 68 -10.09 8.63 2.77
CA ARG A 68 -11.51 8.35 2.56
C ARG A 68 -11.76 6.90 2.19
N LEU A 69 -10.93 6.33 1.32
CA LEU A 69 -11.04 4.92 0.96
C LEU A 69 -10.85 4.04 2.18
N MET A 70 -9.85 4.34 3.01
CA MET A 70 -9.61 3.57 4.23
C MET A 70 -10.81 3.66 5.19
N ARG A 71 -11.41 4.84 5.34
CA ARG A 71 -12.63 5.00 6.15
C ARG A 71 -13.81 4.26 5.54
N PHE A 72 -13.94 4.27 4.22
CA PHE A 72 -14.99 3.51 3.52
C PHE A 72 -14.86 2.01 3.80
N ILE A 73 -13.64 1.50 3.79
CA ILE A 73 -13.37 0.10 4.15
C ILE A 73 -13.81 -0.16 5.59
N ARG A 74 -13.51 0.75 6.50
CA ARG A 74 -13.89 0.60 7.91
C ARG A 74 -15.39 0.64 8.13
N LEU A 75 -16.12 1.36 7.28
CA LEU A 75 -17.59 1.35 7.34
C LEU A 75 -18.14 -0.04 6.99
N GLN A 76 -17.52 -0.73 6.04
CA GLN A 76 -17.93 -2.09 5.68
C GLN A 76 -17.50 -3.11 6.73
N THR A 77 -16.37 -2.88 7.37
CA THR A 77 -15.75 -3.79 8.33
C THR A 77 -15.31 -2.98 9.55
N PRO A 78 -16.25 -2.72 10.50
CA PRO A 78 -15.99 -1.78 11.61
C PRO A 78 -14.81 -2.14 12.51
N LYS A 79 -14.42 -3.42 12.55
CA LYS A 79 -13.28 -3.87 13.35
C LYS A 79 -11.95 -3.86 12.57
N ALA A 80 -11.93 -3.32 11.35
CA ALA A 80 -10.72 -3.24 10.57
C ALA A 80 -9.64 -2.43 11.29
N THR A 81 -8.39 -2.91 11.19
CA THR A 81 -7.23 -2.21 11.71
C THR A 81 -6.58 -1.44 10.57
N LEU A 82 -6.31 -0.15 10.78
CA LEU A 82 -5.70 0.72 9.79
C LEU A 82 -4.29 1.11 10.26
N GLY A 83 -3.33 1.13 9.34
CA GLY A 83 -1.98 1.55 9.67
C GLY A 83 -1.27 2.20 8.48
N TYR A 84 -0.24 2.99 8.77
CA TYR A 84 0.67 3.49 7.74
C TYR A 84 2.09 3.47 8.29
N ASN A 85 3.08 3.52 7.39
CA ASN A 85 4.46 3.28 7.81
C ASN A 85 5.07 4.38 8.68
N ALA A 86 4.67 5.64 8.53
CA ALA A 86 5.09 6.77 9.38
C ALA A 86 6.61 6.96 9.49
N ARG A 87 7.40 6.32 8.62
CA ARG A 87 8.86 6.42 8.61
C ARG A 87 9.33 6.63 7.18
N LYS A 88 10.31 7.50 7.03
CA LYS A 88 10.90 7.75 5.72
C LYS A 88 11.86 6.61 5.38
N PHE A 89 11.60 5.92 4.28
CA PHE A 89 12.47 4.87 3.74
C PHE A 89 13.35 5.42 2.61
N GLN A 90 12.77 6.27 1.77
CA GLN A 90 13.38 6.75 0.54
C GLN A 90 14.11 8.08 0.76
N ASN A 91 15.33 8.17 0.24
CA ASN A 91 16.11 9.41 0.26
C ASN A 91 16.24 10.04 -1.14
N SER A 92 16.10 9.25 -2.20
CA SER A 92 16.11 9.75 -3.57
C SER A 92 14.67 9.97 -4.07
N ASN A 93 14.54 10.63 -5.22
CA ASN A 93 13.23 10.93 -5.81
C ASN A 93 12.77 9.90 -6.84
N THR A 94 13.52 8.81 -7.04
CA THR A 94 13.32 7.94 -8.21
C THR A 94 12.76 6.56 -7.89
N GLU A 95 12.71 6.15 -6.61
CA GLU A 95 12.42 4.76 -6.27
C GLU A 95 11.08 4.54 -5.57
N CYS A 96 10.18 5.53 -5.55
CA CYS A 96 8.89 5.40 -4.87
C CYS A 96 8.04 4.26 -5.44
N GLY A 97 8.08 4.04 -6.76
CA GLY A 97 7.38 2.91 -7.39
C GLY A 97 7.93 1.57 -6.92
N MET A 98 9.24 1.45 -6.80
CA MET A 98 9.87 0.22 -6.31
C MET A 98 9.52 -0.04 -4.84
N TYR A 99 9.50 0.98 -4.00
CA TYR A 99 9.10 0.84 -2.61
C TYR A 99 7.64 0.38 -2.49
N SER A 100 6.75 0.90 -3.35
CA SER A 100 5.35 0.49 -3.36
C SER A 100 5.20 -0.98 -3.74
N MET A 101 5.94 -1.43 -4.74
CA MET A 101 5.93 -2.84 -5.16
C MET A 101 6.52 -3.74 -4.07
N TYR A 102 7.62 -3.33 -3.47
CA TYR A 102 8.25 -4.08 -2.38
C TYR A 102 7.29 -4.24 -1.20
N PHE A 103 6.58 -3.18 -0.84
CA PHE A 103 5.56 -3.24 0.21
C PHE A 103 4.53 -4.33 -0.08
N ILE A 104 3.96 -4.33 -1.27
CA ILE A 104 2.95 -5.33 -1.65
C ILE A 104 3.54 -6.74 -1.62
N ILE A 105 4.76 -6.91 -2.13
CA ILE A 105 5.44 -8.21 -2.11
C ILE A 105 5.62 -8.71 -0.67
N CYS A 106 6.05 -7.85 0.24
CA CYS A 106 6.23 -8.21 1.64
C CYS A 106 4.91 -8.62 2.29
N MET A 107 3.83 -7.89 2.00
CA MET A 107 2.52 -8.20 2.56
C MET A 107 2.00 -9.54 2.05
N ILE A 108 2.14 -9.80 0.75
CA ILE A 108 1.74 -11.07 0.15
C ILE A 108 2.56 -12.23 0.74
N ALA A 109 3.84 -12.00 0.99
CA ALA A 109 4.73 -13.00 1.58
C ALA A 109 4.42 -13.29 3.05
N GLY A 110 3.51 -12.52 3.67
CA GLY A 110 3.10 -12.76 5.06
C GLY A 110 3.97 -12.06 6.09
N ILE A 111 4.82 -11.11 5.69
CA ILE A 111 5.62 -10.35 6.64
C ILE A 111 4.68 -9.43 7.42
N PRO A 112 4.70 -9.48 8.78
CA PRO A 112 3.85 -8.60 9.57
C PRO A 112 4.12 -7.12 9.28
N PHE A 113 3.05 -6.32 9.23
CA PHE A 113 3.17 -4.89 8.93
C PHE A 113 4.12 -4.19 9.89
N GLN A 114 4.06 -4.53 11.18
CA GLN A 114 4.93 -3.93 12.20
C GLN A 114 6.41 -4.23 11.94
N GLN A 115 6.73 -5.42 11.44
CA GLN A 115 8.09 -5.77 11.06
C GLN A 115 8.52 -4.95 9.82
N TYR A 116 7.65 -4.86 8.82
CA TYR A 116 7.93 -4.10 7.61
C TYR A 116 8.26 -2.64 7.94
N VAL A 117 7.48 -2.00 8.82
CA VAL A 117 7.71 -0.57 9.14
C VAL A 117 8.96 -0.34 9.99
N LYS A 118 9.46 -1.35 10.69
CA LYS A 118 10.68 -1.24 11.48
C LYS A 118 11.95 -1.35 10.64
N GLU A 119 11.89 -2.09 9.55
CA GLU A 119 13.06 -2.37 8.71
C GLU A 119 13.12 -1.38 7.55
N VAL A 120 13.88 -0.31 7.73
CA VAL A 120 14.08 0.68 6.66
C VAL A 120 15.01 0.07 5.60
N VAL A 121 14.48 -0.08 4.39
CA VAL A 121 15.23 -0.64 3.26
C VAL A 121 15.80 0.51 2.43
N PRO A 122 17.12 0.52 2.16
CA PRO A 122 17.75 1.64 1.46
C PRO A 122 17.43 1.67 -0.04
N ASP A 123 17.63 2.84 -0.65
CA ASP A 123 17.43 3.03 -2.09
C ASP A 123 18.29 2.09 -2.93
N THR A 124 19.48 1.75 -2.43
CA THR A 124 20.38 0.82 -3.14
C THR A 124 19.74 -0.56 -3.31
N PHE A 125 19.02 -1.04 -2.29
CA PHE A 125 18.26 -2.30 -2.41
C PHE A 125 17.18 -2.19 -3.48
N MET A 126 16.50 -1.05 -3.55
CA MET A 126 15.46 -0.83 -4.55
C MET A 126 16.02 -0.82 -5.97
N LEU A 127 17.22 -0.29 -6.16
CA LEU A 127 17.90 -0.32 -7.45
C LEU A 127 18.20 -1.76 -7.88
N GLU A 128 18.67 -2.59 -6.95
CA GLU A 128 18.91 -4.00 -7.23
C GLU A 128 17.61 -4.77 -7.50
N LEU A 129 16.57 -4.49 -6.73
CA LEU A 129 15.25 -5.12 -6.93
C LEU A 129 14.68 -4.75 -8.31
N ARG A 130 14.86 -3.51 -8.73
CA ARG A 130 14.44 -3.06 -10.07
C ARG A 130 15.07 -3.91 -11.16
N LYS A 131 16.35 -4.22 -11.01
CA LYS A 131 17.07 -5.06 -11.97
C LYS A 131 16.50 -6.46 -12.03
N VAL A 132 16.12 -7.02 -10.89
CA VAL A 132 15.52 -8.37 -10.82
C VAL A 132 14.14 -8.40 -11.45
N LEU A 133 13.30 -7.40 -11.15
CA LEU A 133 11.90 -7.40 -11.59
C LEU A 133 11.72 -6.97 -13.05
N PHE A 134 12.62 -6.14 -13.56
CA PHE A 134 12.46 -5.53 -14.89
C PHE A 134 13.59 -5.82 -15.86
N THR A 135 14.44 -6.81 -15.58
CA THR A 135 15.42 -7.25 -16.58
C THR A 135 14.72 -8.02 -17.69
N SER A 136 14.98 -7.60 -18.89
CA SER A 136 14.54 -8.36 -20.06
C SER A 136 15.53 -9.50 -20.34
#